data_5107bb27b3b94f4fbeb139d2c1d5e2ee
#
_entry.id   5107bb27b3b94f4fbeb139d2c1d5e2ee
#
_cell.length_a   1.000
_cell.length_b   1.000
_cell.length_c   1.000
_cell.angle_alpha   90.00
_cell.angle_beta   90.00
_cell.angle_gamma   90.00
#
_symmetry.space_group_name_H-M   'P 1'
#
loop_
_entity.id
_entity.type
_entity.pdbx_description
1 polymer ?
#
loop_
_entity_poly.entity_id
_entity_poly.type
_entity_poly.pdbx_seq_one_letter_code
_entity_poly.pdbx_strand_id
1 'polypeptide(L)'
;MPRAQSWQATRQESFVHSPIRGTLMSSRFSAADSSAPALSHLESKVPGNAEAVRVGVIGYGYWGPNIVRNFSALDLCEIVSVCDRNVKALKRAHKTYPTVHLTTDFNEVMASPDIDAVAIVTPVWTHFELSKKALENGKHVFVEKPLTSTSAQAIQLMELADQKNRRIMVDHTFVFSGAVRKIRELVDNGTLGDLYYFDSTRVNLGLFQHDVSVVWDLAPHDLSIMDYLIREQPEAVVATGGNHFNELADMAFITIYFPRNVTAHINVNWLSPVKVRTTLIGGRDKMLVWNDLEPDEKIKVYDKGVEIARGQSVYDLLVSYRSGDVWGPKVDATEALKLELEYFVDCILKGVNPTNDGNAGLRVVRLLEAAERSLKDRGRIVLL
;
A
#
# COMPACT_ATOMS: atom_id res chain seq x y z
N MET A 1 38.16 30.96 43.71
CA MET A 1 39.07 29.93 43.21
C MET A 1 38.72 28.61 43.85
N PRO A 2 38.35 27.63 43.04
CA PRO A 2 38.89 26.26 43.13
C PRO A 2 39.20 25.69 41.75
N ARG A 3 40.12 24.79 41.79
CA ARG A 3 40.97 24.09 40.84
C ARG A 3 40.26 23.36 39.69
N ALA A 4 40.89 23.48 38.52
CA ALA A 4 40.69 22.63 37.36
C ALA A 4 41.11 21.17 37.66
N GLN A 5 40.25 20.20 37.31
CA GLN A 5 40.61 18.79 37.23
C GLN A 5 40.67 18.36 35.76
N SER A 6 41.82 17.83 35.40
CA SER A 6 42.21 17.28 34.11
C SER A 6 41.46 15.97 33.82
N TRP A 7 40.86 15.85 32.65
CA TRP A 7 40.40 14.56 32.12
C TRP A 7 41.49 13.93 31.26
N GLN A 8 42.04 12.82 31.72
CA GLN A 8 42.96 12.00 30.96
C GLN A 8 42.18 11.13 29.99
N ALA A 9 42.67 11.04 28.74
CA ALA A 9 42.21 10.18 27.67
C ALA A 9 42.49 8.71 28.02
N THR A 10 41.48 7.87 27.92
CA THR A 10 41.60 6.41 28.02
C THR A 10 41.39 5.78 26.64
N ARG A 11 42.37 4.96 26.31
CA ARG A 11 42.66 4.17 25.12
C ARG A 11 41.47 3.61 24.33
N GLN A 12 41.61 3.70 22.99
CA GLN A 12 40.95 2.87 21.98
C GLN A 12 41.25 1.39 22.19
N GLU A 13 40.21 0.58 22.30
CA GLU A 13 40.30 -0.86 22.07
C GLU A 13 39.78 -1.18 20.68
N SER A 14 40.67 -1.77 19.89
CA SER A 14 40.42 -2.26 18.54
C SER A 14 39.59 -3.55 18.61
N PHE A 15 38.36 -3.54 18.09
CA PHE A 15 37.60 -4.76 17.86
C PHE A 15 38.06 -5.43 16.55
N VAL A 16 38.68 -6.59 16.73
CA VAL A 16 39.07 -7.52 15.65
C VAL A 16 37.82 -8.26 15.18
N HIS A 17 37.44 -8.10 13.92
CA HIS A 17 36.40 -8.88 13.27
C HIS A 17 36.91 -10.28 12.94
N SER A 18 36.30 -11.33 13.53
CA SER A 18 36.40 -12.70 13.05
C SER A 18 35.21 -13.04 12.13
N PRO A 19 35.40 -13.62 10.94
CA PRO A 19 34.29 -13.98 10.08
C PRO A 19 33.69 -15.32 10.49
N ILE A 20 32.40 -15.31 10.88
CA ILE A 20 31.61 -16.52 11.03
C ILE A 20 31.17 -16.98 9.63
N ARG A 21 31.74 -18.09 9.16
CA ARG A 21 31.25 -18.81 7.97
C ARG A 21 29.97 -19.56 8.35
N GLY A 22 28.82 -19.00 8.00
CA GLY A 22 27.55 -19.71 7.98
C GLY A 22 27.21 -20.08 6.54
N THR A 23 27.04 -21.38 6.29
CA THR A 23 26.63 -21.94 4.99
C THR A 23 25.19 -21.52 4.71
N LEU A 24 25.01 -20.53 3.83
CA LEU A 24 23.71 -20.15 3.30
C LEU A 24 23.30 -21.14 2.20
N MET A 25 22.29 -21.94 2.48
CA MET A 25 21.52 -22.61 1.42
C MET A 25 20.85 -21.52 0.55
N SER A 26 21.35 -21.34 -0.65
CA SER A 26 20.79 -20.46 -1.65
C SER A 26 19.51 -21.09 -2.19
N SER A 27 18.35 -20.69 -1.67
CA SER A 27 17.10 -20.79 -2.42
C SER A 27 17.19 -19.76 -3.55
N ARG A 28 17.28 -20.26 -4.80
CA ARG A 28 17.24 -19.46 -6.01
C ARG A 28 15.83 -18.85 -6.13
N PHE A 29 15.60 -17.68 -5.54
CA PHE A 29 14.57 -16.78 -6.00
C PHE A 29 15.17 -15.99 -7.17
N SER A 30 14.75 -16.33 -8.37
CA SER A 30 14.95 -15.51 -9.56
C SER A 30 14.51 -14.09 -9.24
N ALA A 31 15.40 -13.12 -9.50
CA ALA A 31 15.02 -11.73 -9.55
C ALA A 31 13.98 -11.59 -10.66
N ALA A 32 12.70 -11.62 -10.29
CA ALA A 32 11.62 -11.29 -11.19
C ALA A 32 11.80 -9.83 -11.60
N ASP A 33 11.80 -9.62 -12.89
CA ASP A 33 11.91 -8.35 -13.59
C ASP A 33 11.06 -7.27 -12.88
N SER A 34 11.71 -6.27 -12.29
CA SER A 34 11.08 -5.22 -11.46
C SER A 34 10.46 -4.11 -12.30
N SER A 35 10.18 -4.36 -13.57
CA SER A 35 9.38 -3.49 -14.42
C SER A 35 7.90 -3.75 -14.15
N ALA A 36 7.32 -3.17 -13.07
CA ALA A 36 5.87 -3.05 -12.99
C ALA A 36 5.41 -2.30 -14.25
N PRO A 37 4.57 -2.89 -15.10
CA PRO A 37 4.10 -2.22 -16.29
C PRO A 37 3.37 -0.95 -15.84
N ALA A 38 3.75 0.19 -16.42
CA ALA A 38 2.96 1.39 -16.29
C ALA A 38 1.51 1.03 -16.66
N LEU A 39 0.52 1.64 -16.00
CA LEU A 39 -0.92 1.44 -16.28
C LEU A 39 -1.32 1.82 -17.72
N SER A 40 -0.36 2.09 -18.61
CA SER A 40 -0.52 2.27 -20.06
C SER A 40 -1.17 1.08 -20.78
N HIS A 41 -1.28 -0.09 -20.14
CA HIS A 41 -2.02 -1.24 -20.68
C HIS A 41 -3.56 -1.10 -20.64
N LEU A 42 -4.09 -0.03 -20.02
CA LEU A 42 -5.53 0.28 -20.10
C LEU A 42 -5.98 0.65 -21.52
N GLU A 43 -5.06 0.98 -22.43
CA GLU A 43 -5.39 1.39 -23.80
C GLU A 43 -5.56 0.22 -24.80
N SER A 44 -5.22 -1.01 -24.46
CA SER A 44 -5.46 -2.14 -25.34
C SER A 44 -6.90 -2.61 -25.20
N LYS A 45 -7.72 -2.33 -26.24
CA LYS A 45 -9.13 -2.74 -26.30
C LYS A 45 -9.28 -4.24 -26.00
N VAL A 46 -10.17 -4.56 -25.06
CA VAL A 46 -10.66 -5.94 -24.85
C VAL A 46 -11.30 -6.42 -26.17
N PRO A 47 -11.11 -7.69 -26.56
CA PRO A 47 -11.77 -8.24 -27.75
C PRO A 47 -13.28 -7.98 -27.73
N GLY A 48 -13.85 -7.49 -28.82
CA GLY A 48 -15.23 -7.02 -28.90
C GLY A 48 -16.34 -8.07 -28.66
N ASN A 49 -15.98 -9.31 -28.26
CA ASN A 49 -16.87 -10.40 -27.88
C ASN A 49 -16.56 -10.98 -26.49
N ALA A 50 -15.89 -10.22 -25.60
CA ALA A 50 -15.63 -10.71 -24.24
C ALA A 50 -16.93 -10.81 -23.45
N GLU A 51 -17.19 -11.96 -22.83
CA GLU A 51 -18.27 -12.11 -21.86
C GLU A 51 -17.97 -11.31 -20.60
N ALA A 52 -19.01 -10.73 -19.98
CA ALA A 52 -18.85 -9.98 -18.74
C ALA A 52 -18.34 -10.89 -17.60
N VAL A 53 -17.44 -10.37 -16.77
CA VAL A 53 -16.96 -11.06 -15.57
C VAL A 53 -18.07 -11.04 -14.51
N ARG A 54 -18.49 -12.20 -14.06
CA ARG A 54 -19.55 -12.38 -13.07
C ARG A 54 -18.97 -12.37 -11.65
N VAL A 55 -19.39 -11.39 -10.85
CA VAL A 55 -18.80 -11.12 -9.53
C VAL A 55 -19.79 -11.41 -8.40
N GLY A 56 -19.32 -12.15 -7.40
CA GLY A 56 -19.96 -12.26 -6.09
C GLY A 56 -19.26 -11.37 -5.07
N VAL A 57 -20.01 -10.61 -4.27
CA VAL A 57 -19.46 -9.74 -3.23
C VAL A 57 -19.77 -10.31 -1.85
N ILE A 58 -18.75 -10.49 -1.01
CA ILE A 58 -18.87 -10.96 0.37
C ILE A 58 -18.50 -9.81 1.31
N GLY A 59 -19.49 -9.34 2.07
CA GLY A 59 -19.41 -8.17 2.94
C GLY A 59 -20.11 -6.95 2.34
N TYR A 60 -21.19 -6.51 2.97
CA TYR A 60 -21.94 -5.30 2.61
C TYR A 60 -22.04 -4.36 3.81
N GLY A 61 -20.89 -4.22 4.50
CA GLY A 61 -20.71 -3.35 5.66
C GLY A 61 -20.56 -1.87 5.28
N TYR A 62 -19.50 -1.24 5.76
CA TYR A 62 -19.19 0.18 5.48
C TYR A 62 -18.72 0.40 4.04
N TRP A 63 -17.78 -0.42 3.56
CA TRP A 63 -17.15 -0.26 2.23
C TRP A 63 -17.86 -1.02 1.12
N GLY A 64 -18.53 -2.14 1.43
CA GLY A 64 -19.23 -2.99 0.46
C GLY A 64 -20.16 -2.27 -0.52
N PRO A 65 -20.98 -1.28 -0.09
CA PRO A 65 -21.80 -0.50 -1.00
C PRO A 65 -21.01 0.22 -2.11
N ASN A 66 -19.78 0.69 -1.81
CA ASN A 66 -18.92 1.35 -2.79
C ASN A 66 -18.39 0.35 -3.83
N ILE A 67 -18.00 -0.84 -3.38
CA ILE A 67 -17.53 -1.93 -4.24
C ILE A 67 -18.64 -2.38 -5.19
N VAL A 68 -19.84 -2.68 -4.66
CA VAL A 68 -20.99 -3.09 -5.48
C VAL A 68 -21.37 -2.00 -6.48
N ARG A 69 -21.43 -0.73 -6.06
CA ARG A 69 -21.76 0.39 -6.94
C ARG A 69 -20.78 0.50 -8.11
N ASN A 70 -19.50 0.41 -7.83
CA ASN A 70 -18.49 0.56 -8.88
C ASN A 70 -18.47 -0.63 -9.82
N PHE A 71 -18.52 -1.88 -9.34
CA PHE A 71 -18.65 -3.05 -10.23
C PHE A 71 -19.91 -2.99 -11.08
N SER A 72 -21.07 -2.61 -10.50
CA SER A 72 -22.34 -2.49 -11.23
C SER A 72 -22.33 -1.40 -12.31
N ALA A 73 -21.38 -0.48 -12.28
CA ALA A 73 -21.22 0.58 -13.26
C ALA A 73 -20.24 0.24 -14.40
N LEU A 74 -19.67 -0.96 -14.43
CA LEU A 74 -18.73 -1.42 -15.46
C LEU A 74 -19.48 -2.21 -16.53
N ASP A 75 -19.22 -1.92 -17.81
CA ASP A 75 -19.87 -2.58 -18.96
C ASP A 75 -19.53 -4.08 -19.07
N LEU A 76 -18.33 -4.48 -18.65
CA LEU A 76 -17.82 -5.86 -18.72
C LEU A 76 -17.84 -6.57 -17.36
N CYS A 77 -18.76 -6.17 -16.47
CA CYS A 77 -18.94 -6.79 -15.16
C CYS A 77 -20.43 -6.94 -14.81
N GLU A 78 -20.76 -8.07 -14.19
CA GLU A 78 -22.10 -8.33 -13.66
C GLU A 78 -22.00 -8.72 -12.18
N ILE A 79 -22.77 -8.05 -11.31
CA ILE A 79 -22.93 -8.48 -9.92
C ILE A 79 -24.01 -9.55 -9.85
N VAL A 80 -23.59 -10.79 -9.64
CA VAL A 80 -24.50 -11.95 -9.53
C VAL A 80 -25.06 -12.08 -8.13
N SER A 81 -24.21 -11.88 -7.10
CA SER A 81 -24.62 -12.12 -5.71
C SER A 81 -23.94 -11.15 -4.73
N VAL A 82 -24.68 -10.81 -3.67
CA VAL A 82 -24.15 -10.10 -2.49
C VAL A 82 -24.44 -10.93 -1.24
N CYS A 83 -23.40 -11.25 -0.49
CA CYS A 83 -23.45 -12.01 0.74
C CYS A 83 -23.09 -11.14 1.95
N ASP A 84 -23.89 -11.17 2.99
CA ASP A 84 -23.57 -10.58 4.30
C ASP A 84 -24.32 -11.29 5.42
N ARG A 85 -23.65 -11.61 6.53
CA ARG A 85 -24.31 -12.21 7.71
C ARG A 85 -25.36 -11.29 8.33
N ASN A 86 -25.25 -9.98 8.10
CA ASN A 86 -26.18 -8.98 8.62
C ASN A 86 -27.37 -8.78 7.66
N VAL A 87 -28.51 -9.36 7.98
CA VAL A 87 -29.75 -9.23 7.19
C VAL A 87 -30.17 -7.78 6.94
N LYS A 88 -29.83 -6.84 7.86
CA LYS A 88 -30.12 -5.40 7.65
C LYS A 88 -29.25 -4.82 6.52
N ALA A 89 -28.02 -5.31 6.37
CA ALA A 89 -27.15 -4.93 5.25
C ALA A 89 -27.73 -5.44 3.93
N LEU A 90 -28.16 -6.69 3.88
CA LEU A 90 -28.82 -7.29 2.69
C LEU A 90 -30.12 -6.56 2.31
N LYS A 91 -30.93 -6.14 3.28
CA LYS A 91 -32.11 -5.30 3.00
C LYS A 91 -31.76 -3.97 2.34
N ARG A 92 -30.63 -3.35 2.71
CA ARG A 92 -30.13 -2.13 2.05
C ARG A 92 -29.69 -2.44 0.62
N ALA A 93 -28.95 -3.55 0.42
CA ALA A 93 -28.53 -4.00 -0.92
C ALA A 93 -29.73 -4.23 -1.82
N HIS A 94 -30.75 -4.97 -1.35
CA HIS A 94 -31.97 -5.26 -2.12
C HIS A 94 -32.71 -3.99 -2.58
N LYS A 95 -32.75 -2.96 -1.75
CA LYS A 95 -33.42 -1.71 -2.11
C LYS A 95 -32.76 -1.03 -3.33
N THR A 96 -31.46 -1.16 -3.47
CA THR A 96 -30.70 -0.55 -4.56
C THR A 96 -30.53 -1.48 -5.75
N TYR A 97 -30.38 -2.78 -5.49
CA TYR A 97 -30.11 -3.82 -6.48
C TYR A 97 -31.13 -4.98 -6.33
N PRO A 98 -32.40 -4.77 -6.73
CA PRO A 98 -33.48 -5.74 -6.48
C PRO A 98 -33.34 -7.06 -7.23
N THR A 99 -32.56 -7.08 -8.32
CA THR A 99 -32.34 -8.27 -9.17
C THR A 99 -31.15 -9.12 -8.73
N VAL A 100 -30.25 -8.58 -7.87
CA VAL A 100 -29.06 -9.29 -7.40
C VAL A 100 -29.47 -10.34 -6.37
N HIS A 101 -28.90 -11.56 -6.49
CA HIS A 101 -29.10 -12.61 -5.51
C HIS A 101 -28.49 -12.22 -4.16
N LEU A 102 -29.25 -12.38 -3.07
CA LEU A 102 -28.82 -12.02 -1.72
C LEU A 102 -28.81 -13.25 -0.83
N THR A 103 -27.70 -13.49 -0.14
CA THR A 103 -27.56 -14.64 0.76
C THR A 103 -26.82 -14.27 2.04
N THR A 104 -27.05 -15.03 3.11
CA THR A 104 -26.27 -14.97 4.35
C THR A 104 -25.17 -16.05 4.40
N ASP A 105 -25.17 -16.98 3.45
CA ASP A 105 -24.19 -18.07 3.36
C ASP A 105 -23.18 -17.81 2.23
N PHE A 106 -21.94 -17.48 2.61
CA PHE A 106 -20.88 -17.29 1.63
C PHE A 106 -20.54 -18.56 0.84
N ASN A 107 -20.93 -19.77 1.31
CA ASN A 107 -20.70 -21.00 0.58
C ASN A 107 -21.51 -21.05 -0.72
N GLU A 108 -22.70 -20.46 -0.75
CA GLU A 108 -23.48 -20.34 -1.98
C GLU A 108 -22.72 -19.53 -3.04
N VAL A 109 -22.10 -18.41 -2.63
CA VAL A 109 -21.26 -17.58 -3.52
C VAL A 109 -20.04 -18.36 -4.01
N MET A 110 -19.36 -19.08 -3.10
CA MET A 110 -18.14 -19.83 -3.44
C MET A 110 -18.41 -21.01 -4.37
N ALA A 111 -19.52 -21.72 -4.18
CA ALA A 111 -19.86 -22.90 -4.94
C ALA A 111 -20.55 -22.60 -6.29
N SER A 112 -21.07 -21.39 -6.49
CA SER A 112 -21.83 -21.04 -7.70
C SER A 112 -20.97 -21.13 -8.96
N PRO A 113 -21.39 -21.90 -9.99
CA PRO A 113 -20.72 -21.92 -11.29
C PRO A 113 -20.90 -20.61 -12.08
N ASP A 114 -21.87 -19.80 -11.69
CA ASP A 114 -22.21 -18.53 -12.33
C ASP A 114 -21.39 -17.34 -11.83
N ILE A 115 -20.37 -17.58 -11.01
CA ILE A 115 -19.48 -16.57 -10.46
C ILE A 115 -18.05 -16.87 -10.91
N ASP A 116 -17.38 -15.90 -11.53
CA ASP A 116 -16.00 -15.98 -12.01
C ASP A 116 -15.00 -15.39 -11.00
N ALA A 117 -15.42 -14.36 -10.27
CA ALA A 117 -14.60 -13.67 -9.29
C ALA A 117 -15.38 -13.35 -8.01
N VAL A 118 -14.67 -13.26 -6.89
CA VAL A 118 -15.24 -12.90 -5.60
C VAL A 118 -14.52 -11.65 -5.05
N ALA A 119 -15.30 -10.63 -4.68
CA ALA A 119 -14.83 -9.48 -3.94
C ALA A 119 -15.07 -9.70 -2.43
N ILE A 120 -13.99 -9.70 -1.65
CA ILE A 120 -14.00 -9.95 -0.20
C ILE A 120 -13.82 -8.60 0.52
N VAL A 121 -14.92 -8.13 1.15
CA VAL A 121 -15.02 -6.79 1.76
C VAL A 121 -15.45 -6.96 3.23
N THR A 122 -14.69 -7.76 3.94
CA THR A 122 -14.95 -8.20 5.32
C THR A 122 -13.79 -7.79 6.23
N PRO A 123 -13.84 -8.01 7.55
CA PRO A 123 -12.69 -7.78 8.43
C PRO A 123 -11.47 -8.64 8.06
N VAL A 124 -10.26 -8.07 8.22
CA VAL A 124 -8.98 -8.67 7.77
C VAL A 124 -8.75 -10.11 8.26
N TRP A 125 -9.19 -10.45 9.47
CA TRP A 125 -9.03 -11.79 10.03
C TRP A 125 -9.83 -12.88 9.28
N THR A 126 -10.76 -12.50 8.39
CA THR A 126 -11.51 -13.43 7.52
C THR A 126 -10.91 -13.53 6.11
N HIS A 127 -10.04 -12.61 5.71
CA HIS A 127 -9.56 -12.50 4.33
C HIS A 127 -8.88 -13.79 3.85
N PHE A 128 -8.01 -14.38 4.68
CA PHE A 128 -7.28 -15.59 4.33
C PHE A 128 -8.23 -16.76 4.00
N GLU A 129 -9.14 -17.09 4.91
CA GLU A 129 -10.03 -18.25 4.75
C GLU A 129 -11.00 -18.06 3.58
N LEU A 130 -11.55 -16.87 3.41
CA LEU A 130 -12.45 -16.56 2.30
C LEU A 130 -11.73 -16.56 0.95
N SER A 131 -10.53 -15.94 0.88
CA SER A 131 -9.71 -15.92 -0.34
C SER A 131 -9.27 -17.32 -0.73
N LYS A 132 -8.78 -18.12 0.24
CA LYS A 132 -8.39 -19.49 0.04
C LYS A 132 -9.54 -20.31 -0.55
N LYS A 133 -10.73 -20.22 0.05
CA LYS A 133 -11.91 -20.94 -0.40
C LYS A 133 -12.35 -20.50 -1.80
N ALA A 134 -12.28 -19.20 -2.12
CA ALA A 134 -12.57 -18.69 -3.46
C ALA A 134 -11.61 -19.30 -4.50
N LEU A 135 -10.30 -19.28 -4.23
CA LEU A 135 -9.28 -19.84 -5.10
C LEU A 135 -9.43 -21.36 -5.28
N GLU A 136 -9.71 -22.09 -4.19
CA GLU A 136 -9.98 -23.57 -4.24
C GLU A 136 -11.14 -23.89 -5.17
N ASN A 137 -12.17 -23.03 -5.20
CA ASN A 137 -13.33 -23.13 -6.09
C ASN A 137 -13.10 -22.48 -7.48
N GLY A 138 -11.85 -22.14 -7.81
CA GLY A 138 -11.48 -21.63 -9.12
C GLY A 138 -11.96 -20.22 -9.41
N LYS A 139 -12.18 -19.38 -8.38
CA LYS A 139 -12.57 -17.98 -8.54
C LYS A 139 -11.34 -17.06 -8.50
N HIS A 140 -11.39 -15.96 -9.24
CA HIS A 140 -10.50 -14.83 -9.04
C HIS A 140 -10.88 -14.09 -7.76
N VAL A 141 -9.92 -13.40 -7.13
CA VAL A 141 -10.12 -12.74 -5.84
C VAL A 141 -9.75 -11.26 -5.91
N PHE A 142 -10.70 -10.41 -5.59
CA PHE A 142 -10.47 -9.04 -5.16
C PHE A 142 -10.64 -8.99 -3.64
N VAL A 143 -9.69 -8.45 -2.90
CA VAL A 143 -9.74 -8.45 -1.43
C VAL A 143 -9.38 -7.10 -0.86
N GLU A 144 -10.18 -6.64 0.11
CA GLU A 144 -9.89 -5.44 0.89
C GLU A 144 -8.51 -5.51 1.56
N LYS A 145 -7.92 -4.31 1.72
CA LYS A 145 -6.64 -4.14 2.44
C LYS A 145 -6.82 -4.41 3.97
N PRO A 146 -5.78 -4.89 4.62
CA PRO A 146 -4.60 -5.54 4.06
C PRO A 146 -4.92 -6.95 3.57
N LEU A 147 -4.11 -7.50 2.67
CA LEU A 147 -4.35 -8.80 2.02
C LEU A 147 -4.72 -9.91 3.04
N THR A 148 -3.93 -10.03 4.09
CA THR A 148 -4.07 -11.04 5.15
C THR A 148 -3.59 -10.49 6.48
N SER A 149 -3.84 -11.22 7.56
CA SER A 149 -3.35 -10.89 8.90
C SER A 149 -1.88 -11.25 9.12
N THR A 150 -1.29 -12.13 8.28
CA THR A 150 0.12 -12.53 8.36
C THR A 150 0.74 -12.74 6.98
N SER A 151 2.03 -12.50 6.86
CA SER A 151 2.79 -12.76 5.62
C SER A 151 2.79 -14.24 5.22
N ALA A 152 2.77 -15.15 6.17
CA ALA A 152 2.66 -16.60 5.91
C ALA A 152 1.34 -16.95 5.21
N GLN A 153 0.23 -16.34 5.62
CA GLN A 153 -1.06 -16.50 4.96
C GLN A 153 -1.05 -15.94 3.53
N ALA A 154 -0.42 -14.77 3.33
CA ALA A 154 -0.29 -14.17 2.00
C ALA A 154 0.48 -15.09 1.03
N ILE A 155 1.60 -15.67 1.49
CA ILE A 155 2.39 -16.61 0.69
C ILE A 155 1.54 -17.82 0.26
N GLN A 156 0.77 -18.42 1.18
CA GLN A 156 -0.10 -19.56 0.86
C GLN A 156 -1.18 -19.20 -0.17
N LEU A 157 -1.75 -17.99 -0.09
CA LEU A 157 -2.74 -17.54 -1.08
C LEU A 157 -2.11 -17.36 -2.47
N MET A 158 -0.89 -16.82 -2.55
CA MET A 158 -0.19 -16.64 -3.82
C MET A 158 0.13 -17.98 -4.47
N GLU A 159 0.69 -18.93 -3.70
CA GLU A 159 0.98 -20.28 -4.19
C GLU A 159 -0.29 -20.98 -4.72
N LEU A 160 -1.41 -20.82 -3.98
CA LEU A 160 -2.70 -21.40 -4.40
C LEU A 160 -3.24 -20.70 -5.65
N ALA A 161 -3.14 -19.39 -5.75
CA ALA A 161 -3.58 -18.63 -6.92
C ALA A 161 -2.82 -19.04 -8.19
N ASP A 162 -1.49 -19.22 -8.07
CA ASP A 162 -0.64 -19.70 -9.16
C ASP A 162 -1.03 -21.14 -9.58
N GLN A 163 -1.21 -22.04 -8.62
CA GLN A 163 -1.64 -23.42 -8.88
C GLN A 163 -2.99 -23.48 -9.59
N LYS A 164 -3.92 -22.59 -9.25
CA LYS A 164 -5.27 -22.52 -9.84
C LYS A 164 -5.34 -21.63 -11.08
N ASN A 165 -4.24 -20.99 -11.47
CA ASN A 165 -4.20 -19.97 -12.51
C ASN A 165 -5.28 -18.89 -12.31
N ARG A 166 -5.39 -18.37 -11.09
CA ARG A 166 -6.32 -17.31 -10.72
C ARG A 166 -5.59 -16.06 -10.29
N ARG A 167 -6.26 -14.93 -10.39
CA ARG A 167 -5.71 -13.61 -10.06
C ARG A 167 -6.17 -13.20 -8.67
N ILE A 168 -5.24 -12.66 -7.89
CA ILE A 168 -5.52 -11.95 -6.64
C ILE A 168 -5.19 -10.49 -6.88
N MET A 169 -6.10 -9.61 -6.51
CA MET A 169 -5.90 -8.17 -6.47
C MET A 169 -6.29 -7.64 -5.08
N VAL A 170 -5.42 -6.82 -4.50
CA VAL A 170 -5.67 -6.20 -3.19
C VAL A 170 -6.19 -4.80 -3.40
N ASP A 171 -7.23 -4.39 -2.66
CA ASP A 171 -7.80 -3.03 -2.69
C ASP A 171 -6.78 -2.01 -2.15
N HIS A 172 -5.84 -1.64 -2.99
CA HIS A 172 -4.92 -0.54 -2.77
C HIS A 172 -5.39 0.71 -3.56
N THR A 173 -6.64 1.12 -3.33
CA THR A 173 -7.34 2.15 -4.10
C THR A 173 -6.50 3.40 -4.39
N PHE A 174 -5.68 3.87 -3.44
CA PHE A 174 -4.88 5.08 -3.63
C PHE A 174 -3.87 4.99 -4.77
N VAL A 175 -3.38 3.79 -5.11
CA VAL A 175 -2.47 3.57 -6.24
C VAL A 175 -3.12 3.97 -7.57
N PHE A 176 -4.45 3.87 -7.66
CA PHE A 176 -5.25 4.25 -8.82
C PHE A 176 -5.69 5.72 -8.82
N SER A 177 -5.46 6.46 -7.73
CA SER A 177 -5.79 7.88 -7.70
C SER A 177 -4.98 8.66 -8.74
N GLY A 178 -5.60 9.62 -9.39
CA GLY A 178 -4.92 10.45 -10.40
C GLY A 178 -3.69 11.15 -9.84
N ALA A 179 -3.71 11.52 -8.54
CA ALA A 179 -2.55 12.13 -7.87
C ALA A 179 -1.37 11.16 -7.78
N VAL A 180 -1.57 9.95 -7.28
CA VAL A 180 -0.47 8.96 -7.13
C VAL A 180 0.06 8.52 -8.49
N ARG A 181 -0.82 8.33 -9.49
CA ARG A 181 -0.42 8.06 -10.87
C ARG A 181 0.43 9.18 -11.46
N LYS A 182 0.05 10.45 -11.23
CA LYS A 182 0.84 11.61 -11.68
C LYS A 182 2.19 11.69 -10.96
N ILE A 183 2.24 11.41 -9.66
CA ILE A 183 3.51 11.35 -8.90
C ILE A 183 4.41 10.24 -9.48
N ARG A 184 3.83 9.07 -9.77
CA ARG A 184 4.56 7.97 -10.41
C ARG A 184 5.15 8.38 -11.76
N GLU A 185 4.39 9.06 -12.60
CA GLU A 185 4.87 9.61 -13.88
C GLU A 185 6.07 10.56 -13.68
N LEU A 186 5.99 11.44 -12.66
CA LEU A 186 7.08 12.38 -12.35
C LEU A 186 8.33 11.70 -11.79
N VAL A 187 8.18 10.60 -11.09
CA VAL A 187 9.30 9.74 -10.63
C VAL A 187 9.93 9.02 -11.82
N ASP A 188 9.11 8.38 -12.64
CA ASP A 188 9.57 7.53 -13.76
C ASP A 188 10.23 8.31 -14.88
N ASN A 189 9.77 9.53 -15.16
CA ASN A 189 10.37 10.41 -16.18
C ASN A 189 11.58 11.19 -15.66
N GLY A 190 11.99 10.96 -14.39
CA GLY A 190 13.17 11.57 -13.79
C GLY A 190 13.01 13.04 -13.37
N THR A 191 11.79 13.59 -13.38
CA THR A 191 11.54 15.00 -13.00
C THR A 191 12.05 15.33 -11.60
N LEU A 192 11.97 14.40 -10.65
CA LEU A 192 12.44 14.59 -9.27
C LEU A 192 13.92 14.26 -9.10
N GLY A 193 14.55 13.57 -10.05
CA GLY A 193 15.86 12.97 -9.88
C GLY A 193 15.83 11.77 -8.95
N ASP A 194 16.98 11.38 -8.38
CA ASP A 194 17.07 10.32 -7.37
C ASP A 194 16.26 10.71 -6.14
N LEU A 195 15.41 9.81 -5.67
CA LEU A 195 14.62 10.04 -4.47
C LEU A 195 15.51 9.99 -3.22
N TYR A 196 15.26 10.91 -2.29
CA TYR A 196 15.92 10.97 -1.00
C TYR A 196 15.00 10.52 0.13
N TYR A 197 13.74 10.96 0.09
CA TYR A 197 12.78 10.59 1.12
C TYR A 197 11.33 10.60 0.62
N PHE A 198 10.52 9.84 1.34
CA PHE A 198 9.06 9.83 1.29
C PHE A 198 8.55 10.07 2.72
N ASP A 199 7.79 11.14 2.95
CA ASP A 199 7.26 11.48 4.28
C ASP A 199 5.75 11.67 4.18
N SER A 200 4.99 10.81 4.84
CA SER A 200 3.53 10.80 4.80
C SER A 200 2.93 11.00 6.18
N THR A 201 1.92 11.85 6.25
CA THR A 201 1.09 12.07 7.43
C THR A 201 -0.37 11.78 7.09
N ARG A 202 -0.94 10.77 7.76
CA ARG A 202 -2.35 10.37 7.65
C ARG A 202 -2.96 10.30 9.04
N VAL A 203 -3.56 11.41 9.45
CA VAL A 203 -4.07 11.59 10.80
C VAL A 203 -5.47 12.22 10.81
N ASN A 204 -6.29 11.81 11.76
CA ASN A 204 -7.62 12.38 12.02
C ASN A 204 -8.14 11.91 13.38
N LEU A 205 -9.12 12.61 13.94
CA LEU A 205 -9.95 12.06 15.01
C LEU A 205 -10.97 11.12 14.33
N GLY A 206 -10.60 9.84 14.22
CA GLY A 206 -11.28 8.86 13.39
C GLY A 206 -12.17 7.90 14.16
N LEU A 207 -12.74 6.95 13.43
CA LEU A 207 -13.39 5.79 14.02
C LEU A 207 -12.32 4.85 14.55
N PHE A 208 -12.24 4.72 15.88
CA PHE A 208 -11.40 3.70 16.51
C PHE A 208 -11.87 2.31 16.10
N GLN A 209 -10.99 1.54 15.52
CA GLN A 209 -11.23 0.12 15.31
C GLN A 209 -10.99 -0.64 16.62
N HIS A 210 -11.77 -1.69 16.84
CA HIS A 210 -11.65 -2.50 18.06
C HIS A 210 -10.81 -3.76 17.85
N ASP A 211 -10.57 -4.12 16.60
CA ASP A 211 -9.97 -5.38 16.18
C ASP A 211 -8.58 -5.22 15.53
N VAL A 212 -8.18 -3.99 15.19
CA VAL A 212 -6.86 -3.69 14.60
C VAL A 212 -6.27 -2.42 15.20
N SER A 213 -4.94 -2.27 15.16
CA SER A 213 -4.24 -1.04 15.53
C SER A 213 -4.33 0.01 14.41
N VAL A 214 -4.00 1.26 14.72
CA VAL A 214 -3.90 2.35 13.72
C VAL A 214 -2.91 2.00 12.60
N VAL A 215 -1.89 1.19 12.90
CA VAL A 215 -0.90 0.71 11.92
C VAL A 215 -1.58 -0.17 10.87
N TRP A 216 -2.40 -1.14 11.29
CA TRP A 216 -3.10 -2.04 10.37
C TRP A 216 -4.29 -1.40 9.65
N ASP A 217 -4.86 -0.33 10.20
CA ASP A 217 -5.98 0.38 9.57
C ASP A 217 -5.49 1.44 8.56
N LEU A 218 -4.61 2.36 8.99
CA LEU A 218 -4.23 3.52 8.19
C LEU A 218 -2.95 3.32 7.36
N ALA A 219 -1.91 2.68 7.93
CA ALA A 219 -0.63 2.58 7.26
C ALA A 219 -0.64 1.75 5.96
N PRO A 220 -1.52 0.74 5.73
CA PRO A 220 -1.57 0.03 4.46
C PRO A 220 -1.70 0.93 3.24
N HIS A 221 -2.43 2.04 3.37
CA HIS A 221 -2.60 3.00 2.29
C HIS A 221 -1.28 3.69 1.92
N ASP A 222 -0.55 4.21 2.92
CA ASP A 222 0.70 4.93 2.68
C ASP A 222 1.83 3.97 2.33
N LEU A 223 1.84 2.77 2.89
CA LEU A 223 2.77 1.69 2.55
C LEU A 223 2.59 1.24 1.10
N SER A 224 1.35 1.08 0.62
CA SER A 224 1.09 0.70 -0.77
C SER A 224 1.46 1.80 -1.76
N ILE A 225 1.25 3.07 -1.41
CA ILE A 225 1.69 4.22 -2.21
C ILE A 225 3.22 4.27 -2.27
N MET A 226 3.88 4.13 -1.13
CA MET A 226 5.34 4.10 -1.02
C MET A 226 5.93 2.96 -1.85
N ASP A 227 5.42 1.73 -1.70
CA ASP A 227 5.84 0.54 -2.45
C ASP A 227 5.64 0.72 -3.98
N TYR A 228 4.58 1.41 -4.37
CA TYR A 228 4.33 1.74 -5.77
C TYR A 228 5.31 2.78 -6.32
N LEU A 229 5.75 3.74 -5.51
CA LEU A 229 6.63 4.84 -5.94
C LEU A 229 8.12 4.51 -5.82
N ILE A 230 8.53 3.81 -4.75
CA ILE A 230 9.93 3.41 -4.49
C ILE A 230 10.11 1.97 -4.95
N ARG A 231 10.97 1.77 -5.94
CA ARG A 231 11.18 0.44 -6.56
C ARG A 231 12.14 -0.46 -5.80
N GLU A 232 12.98 0.13 -4.95
CA GLU A 232 13.93 -0.60 -4.13
C GLU A 232 13.22 -1.37 -3.03
N GLN A 233 13.78 -2.53 -2.66
CA GLN A 233 13.27 -3.29 -1.52
C GLN A 233 13.74 -2.62 -0.22
N PRO A 234 12.86 -2.46 0.76
CA PRO A 234 13.23 -1.94 2.06
C PRO A 234 14.13 -2.91 2.83
N GLU A 235 15.07 -2.37 3.61
CA GLU A 235 16.05 -3.15 4.38
C GLU A 235 15.65 -3.31 5.84
N ALA A 236 15.02 -2.30 6.42
CA ALA A 236 14.68 -2.29 7.84
C ALA A 236 13.49 -1.37 8.15
N VAL A 237 12.84 -1.63 9.28
CA VAL A 237 11.75 -0.84 9.83
C VAL A 237 12.01 -0.50 11.29
N VAL A 238 11.72 0.73 11.66
CA VAL A 238 11.60 1.20 13.05
C VAL A 238 10.23 1.82 13.23
N ALA A 239 9.52 1.43 14.28
CA ALA A 239 8.25 2.05 14.61
C ALA A 239 8.15 2.37 16.11
N THR A 240 7.69 3.58 16.41
CA THR A 240 7.38 4.06 17.76
C THR A 240 5.94 4.55 17.80
N GLY A 241 5.31 4.50 18.97
CA GLY A 241 3.92 4.91 19.08
C GLY A 241 3.39 4.71 20.50
N GLY A 242 2.08 4.81 20.64
CA GLY A 242 1.39 4.67 21.92
C GLY A 242 -0.01 4.10 21.76
N ASN A 243 -0.51 3.63 22.88
CA ASN A 243 -1.88 3.16 23.05
C ASN A 243 -2.49 3.87 24.27
N HIS A 244 -3.58 4.59 24.06
CA HIS A 244 -4.18 5.44 25.10
C HIS A 244 -5.57 4.95 25.53
N PHE A 245 -6.28 4.21 24.68
CA PHE A 245 -7.67 3.83 24.92
C PHE A 245 -7.90 2.31 25.02
N ASN A 246 -7.02 1.50 24.44
CA ASN A 246 -7.05 0.04 24.51
C ASN A 246 -5.61 -0.51 24.40
N GLU A 247 -5.46 -1.80 24.28
CA GLU A 247 -4.13 -2.43 24.13
C GLU A 247 -3.50 -2.26 22.74
N LEU A 248 -4.25 -1.75 21.76
CA LEU A 248 -3.81 -1.54 20.40
C LEU A 248 -3.28 -0.12 20.22
N ALA A 249 -2.23 0.05 19.43
CA ALA A 249 -1.68 1.37 19.12
C ALA A 249 -2.73 2.25 18.41
N ASP A 250 -2.94 3.46 18.92
CA ASP A 250 -3.83 4.49 18.38
C ASP A 250 -3.06 5.63 17.69
N MET A 251 -1.74 5.66 17.85
CA MET A 251 -0.81 6.50 17.12
C MET A 251 0.51 5.76 16.88
N ALA A 252 1.12 5.96 15.70
CA ALA A 252 2.41 5.38 15.37
C ALA A 252 3.19 6.23 14.36
N PHE A 253 4.51 6.20 14.52
CA PHE A 253 5.50 6.78 13.62
C PHE A 253 6.37 5.63 13.11
N ILE A 254 6.39 5.42 11.79
CA ILE A 254 7.06 4.30 11.15
C ILE A 254 8.14 4.87 10.25
N THR A 255 9.39 4.45 10.46
CA THR A 255 10.52 4.79 9.59
C THR A 255 11.00 3.54 8.89
N ILE A 256 11.14 3.61 7.56
CA ILE A 256 11.56 2.51 6.70
C ILE A 256 12.82 2.92 5.98
N TYR A 257 13.84 2.08 6.06
CA TYR A 257 15.16 2.31 5.47
C TYR A 257 15.29 1.51 4.19
N PHE A 258 15.81 2.17 3.16
CA PHE A 258 16.10 1.61 1.86
C PHE A 258 17.59 1.72 1.52
N PRO A 259 18.08 0.99 0.51
CA PRO A 259 19.41 1.20 -0.03
C PRO A 259 19.66 2.66 -0.43
N ARG A 260 20.93 3.05 -0.53
CA ARG A 260 21.36 4.39 -0.99
C ARG A 260 20.83 5.55 -0.15
N ASN A 261 20.61 5.31 1.16
CA ASN A 261 20.10 6.29 2.14
C ASN A 261 18.71 6.87 1.81
N VAL A 262 17.90 6.18 1.03
CA VAL A 262 16.50 6.57 0.87
C VAL A 262 15.76 6.18 2.15
N THR A 263 14.93 7.09 2.65
CA THR A 263 14.16 6.87 3.89
C THR A 263 12.69 7.20 3.66
N ALA A 264 11.79 6.33 4.09
CA ALA A 264 10.38 6.65 4.20
C ALA A 264 9.99 6.84 5.66
N HIS A 265 9.15 7.84 5.92
CA HIS A 265 8.55 8.09 7.23
C HIS A 265 7.03 8.18 7.07
N ILE A 266 6.29 7.48 7.94
CA ILE A 266 4.83 7.42 7.91
C ILE A 266 4.30 7.70 9.31
N ASN A 267 3.49 8.75 9.43
CA ASN A 267 2.78 9.13 10.65
C ASN A 267 1.31 8.77 10.51
N VAL A 268 0.82 7.82 11.31
CA VAL A 268 -0.58 7.42 11.40
C VAL A 268 -1.13 7.64 12.80
N ASN A 269 -2.29 8.27 12.90
CA ASN A 269 -2.80 8.68 14.20
C ASN A 269 -4.33 8.87 14.16
N TRP A 270 -5.05 8.29 15.12
CA TRP A 270 -6.49 8.50 15.31
C TRP A 270 -6.83 9.65 16.26
N LEU A 271 -5.82 10.24 16.92
CA LEU A 271 -5.99 11.23 17.99
C LEU A 271 -5.75 12.69 17.54
N SER A 272 -5.62 12.92 16.23
CA SER A 272 -5.38 14.27 15.73
C SER A 272 -6.64 15.12 15.72
N PRO A 273 -6.60 16.37 16.25
CA PRO A 273 -7.75 17.27 16.23
C PRO A 273 -8.15 17.72 14.83
N VAL A 274 -7.26 17.59 13.87
CA VAL A 274 -7.48 17.93 12.47
C VAL A 274 -7.20 16.72 11.57
N LYS A 275 -7.94 16.63 10.47
CA LYS A 275 -7.68 15.63 9.44
C LYS A 275 -6.54 16.14 8.54
N VAL A 276 -5.47 15.36 8.44
CA VAL A 276 -4.34 15.64 7.53
C VAL A 276 -4.07 14.41 6.69
N ARG A 277 -3.88 14.61 5.39
CA ARG A 277 -3.41 13.61 4.43
C ARG A 277 -2.42 14.28 3.49
N THR A 278 -1.19 14.37 3.93
CA THR A 278 -0.14 15.08 3.20
C THR A 278 1.07 14.18 3.03
N THR A 279 1.63 14.15 1.84
CA THR A 279 2.86 13.43 1.53
C THR A 279 3.88 14.38 0.92
N LEU A 280 5.09 14.35 1.45
CA LEU A 280 6.26 15.06 0.94
C LEU A 280 7.19 14.05 0.27
N ILE A 281 7.67 14.36 -0.92
CA ILE A 281 8.64 13.54 -1.63
C ILE A 281 9.80 14.44 -2.02
N GLY A 282 10.97 14.14 -1.47
CA GLY A 282 12.21 14.86 -1.80
C GLY A 282 13.03 14.07 -2.79
N GLY A 283 13.39 14.71 -3.89
CA GLY A 283 14.33 14.20 -4.86
C GLY A 283 15.54 15.12 -4.99
N ARG A 284 16.58 14.64 -5.71
CA ARG A 284 17.79 15.42 -5.96
C ARG A 284 17.51 16.72 -6.72
N ASP A 285 16.63 16.66 -7.71
CA ASP A 285 16.42 17.75 -8.63
C ASP A 285 15.18 18.59 -8.27
N LYS A 286 14.12 18.00 -7.76
CA LYS A 286 12.91 18.71 -7.32
C LYS A 286 12.28 18.03 -6.11
N MET A 287 11.41 18.76 -5.43
CA MET A 287 10.62 18.29 -4.30
C MET A 287 9.13 18.39 -4.63
N LEU A 288 8.32 17.55 -4.01
CA LEU A 288 6.88 17.48 -4.27
C LEU A 288 6.11 17.46 -2.95
N VAL A 289 5.01 18.18 -2.92
CA VAL A 289 4.00 18.11 -1.86
C VAL A 289 2.70 17.61 -2.49
N TRP A 290 2.14 16.55 -1.94
CA TRP A 290 0.81 16.07 -2.25
C TRP A 290 -0.08 16.24 -1.03
N ASN A 291 -1.17 17.01 -1.17
CA ASN A 291 -2.23 17.11 -0.18
C ASN A 291 -3.52 16.49 -0.76
N ASP A 292 -3.91 15.33 -0.24
CA ASP A 292 -5.07 14.60 -0.74
C ASP A 292 -6.40 15.29 -0.44
N LEU A 293 -6.41 16.20 0.55
CA LEU A 293 -7.61 16.93 0.96
C LEU A 293 -7.86 18.19 0.12
N GLU A 294 -6.88 18.64 -0.67
CA GLU A 294 -7.08 19.75 -1.60
C GLU A 294 -7.98 19.31 -2.76
N PRO A 295 -9.01 20.11 -3.11
CA PRO A 295 -9.91 19.74 -4.19
C PRO A 295 -9.22 19.84 -5.57
N ASP A 296 -8.45 20.88 -5.83
CA ASP A 296 -7.96 21.22 -7.16
C ASP A 296 -6.45 21.05 -7.30
N GLU A 297 -5.64 21.71 -6.47
CA GLU A 297 -4.18 21.73 -6.54
C GLU A 297 -3.55 20.67 -5.63
N LYS A 298 -3.94 19.41 -5.82
CA LYS A 298 -3.49 18.31 -4.95
C LYS A 298 -1.98 18.14 -4.90
N ILE A 299 -1.27 18.43 -6.00
CA ILE A 299 0.18 18.26 -6.13
C ILE A 299 0.82 19.59 -6.43
N LYS A 300 1.88 19.92 -5.69
CA LYS A 300 2.76 21.05 -5.96
C LYS A 300 4.20 20.54 -6.10
N VAL A 301 4.83 20.85 -7.23
CA VAL A 301 6.23 20.52 -7.50
C VAL A 301 7.05 21.79 -7.34
N TYR A 302 8.09 21.71 -6.53
CA TYR A 302 8.99 22.80 -6.19
C TYR A 302 10.35 22.57 -6.86
N ASP A 303 10.78 23.50 -7.70
CA ASP A 303 12.15 23.52 -8.20
C ASP A 303 13.08 24.11 -7.13
N LYS A 304 13.29 23.33 -6.08
CA LYS A 304 14.16 23.64 -4.98
C LYS A 304 15.18 22.52 -4.80
N GLY A 305 16.40 22.86 -4.48
CA GLY A 305 17.47 21.90 -4.28
C GLY A 305 18.67 22.51 -3.60
N VAL A 306 19.64 21.67 -3.30
CA VAL A 306 20.93 22.03 -2.72
C VAL A 306 22.00 21.73 -3.74
N GLU A 307 22.82 22.74 -4.07
CA GLU A 307 23.97 22.58 -4.93
C GLU A 307 25.23 22.69 -4.08
N ILE A 308 26.11 21.69 -4.22
CA ILE A 308 27.37 21.62 -3.52
C ILE A 308 28.48 21.94 -4.53
N ALA A 309 29.03 23.13 -4.49
CA ALA A 309 30.26 23.45 -5.22
C ALA A 309 31.46 22.87 -4.47
N ARG A 310 32.21 21.98 -5.10
CA ARG A 310 33.50 21.52 -4.55
C ARG A 310 34.52 22.62 -4.74
N GLY A 311 34.84 23.34 -3.67
CA GLY A 311 35.96 24.27 -3.61
C GLY A 311 37.33 23.57 -3.67
N GLN A 312 38.39 24.31 -3.91
CA GLN A 312 39.76 23.78 -3.98
C GLN A 312 40.34 23.30 -2.62
N SER A 313 39.60 23.48 -1.53
CA SER A 313 40.00 23.06 -0.16
C SER A 313 38.86 22.28 0.52
N VAL A 314 39.23 21.33 1.37
CA VAL A 314 38.28 20.50 2.17
C VAL A 314 37.38 21.35 3.08
N TYR A 315 37.77 22.60 3.36
CA TYR A 315 37.03 23.56 4.19
C TYR A 315 36.06 24.46 3.41
N ASP A 316 36.11 24.46 2.06
CA ASP A 316 35.29 25.34 1.21
C ASP A 316 34.11 24.57 0.63
N LEU A 317 33.29 23.96 1.49
CA LEU A 317 32.00 23.40 1.08
C LEU A 317 30.99 24.55 0.90
N LEU A 318 30.93 25.13 -0.28
CA LEU A 318 29.95 26.15 -0.61
C LEU A 318 28.62 25.49 -0.90
N VAL A 319 27.70 25.56 0.05
CA VAL A 319 26.31 25.14 -0.13
C VAL A 319 25.52 26.32 -0.68
N SER A 320 24.98 26.19 -1.87
CA SER A 320 23.99 27.12 -2.43
C SER A 320 22.62 26.51 -2.49
N TYR A 321 21.59 27.31 -2.24
CA TYR A 321 20.20 26.89 -2.33
C TYR A 321 19.64 27.32 -3.68
N ARG A 322 19.20 26.35 -4.48
CA ARG A 322 18.45 26.65 -5.68
C ARG A 322 16.99 26.92 -5.32
N SER A 323 16.44 28.03 -5.81
CA SER A 323 15.03 28.38 -5.69
C SER A 323 14.51 28.75 -7.08
N GLY A 324 13.76 27.88 -7.68
CA GLY A 324 13.10 28.05 -8.96
C GLY A 324 11.58 28.10 -8.81
N ASP A 325 10.87 27.72 -9.85
CA ASP A 325 9.42 27.80 -9.96
C ASP A 325 8.70 26.78 -9.07
N VAL A 326 7.43 27.10 -8.76
CA VAL A 326 6.46 26.16 -8.16
C VAL A 326 5.32 25.98 -9.17
N TRP A 327 4.96 24.74 -9.46
CA TRP A 327 3.89 24.45 -10.40
C TRP A 327 3.03 23.27 -9.93
N GLY A 328 1.73 23.29 -10.33
CA GLY A 328 0.77 22.24 -10.05
C GLY A 328 0.49 21.44 -11.33
N PRO A 329 0.85 20.15 -11.40
CA PRO A 329 0.47 19.30 -12.52
C PRO A 329 -1.04 19.03 -12.51
N LYS A 330 -1.65 18.94 -13.71
CA LYS A 330 -3.03 18.50 -13.84
C LYS A 330 -3.14 17.04 -13.36
N VAL A 331 -4.12 16.80 -12.51
CA VAL A 331 -4.46 15.49 -11.96
C VAL A 331 -5.77 14.99 -12.58
N ASP A 332 -5.82 13.72 -12.95
CA ASP A 332 -7.05 13.06 -13.38
C ASP A 332 -8.02 12.95 -12.20
N ALA A 333 -9.27 13.35 -12.40
CA ALA A 333 -10.31 13.38 -11.38
C ALA A 333 -11.20 12.12 -11.38
N THR A 334 -10.89 11.12 -12.22
CA THR A 334 -11.65 9.86 -12.28
C THR A 334 -11.60 9.15 -10.92
N GLU A 335 -12.71 8.59 -10.49
CA GLU A 335 -12.80 7.87 -9.21
C GLU A 335 -11.82 6.69 -9.19
N ALA A 336 -10.89 6.69 -8.22
CA ALA A 336 -9.83 5.70 -8.12
C ALA A 336 -10.36 4.27 -8.00
N LEU A 337 -11.40 4.06 -7.19
CA LEU A 337 -12.03 2.75 -7.01
C LEU A 337 -12.66 2.23 -8.32
N LYS A 338 -13.24 3.11 -9.13
CA LYS A 338 -13.76 2.71 -10.45
C LYS A 338 -12.63 2.20 -11.36
N LEU A 339 -11.54 2.96 -11.46
CA LEU A 339 -10.37 2.56 -12.25
C LEU A 339 -9.74 1.26 -11.75
N GLU A 340 -9.70 1.06 -10.44
CA GLU A 340 -9.17 -0.13 -9.82
C GLU A 340 -9.99 -1.37 -10.18
N LEU A 341 -11.31 -1.30 -10.05
CA LEU A 341 -12.19 -2.43 -10.34
C LEU A 341 -12.28 -2.72 -11.85
N GLU A 342 -12.27 -1.69 -12.69
CA GLU A 342 -12.16 -1.83 -14.14
C GLU A 342 -10.84 -2.55 -14.51
N TYR A 343 -9.72 -2.15 -13.90
CA TYR A 343 -8.42 -2.81 -14.10
C TYR A 343 -8.42 -4.27 -13.63
N PHE A 344 -9.11 -4.60 -12.52
CA PHE A 344 -9.25 -5.99 -12.08
C PHE A 344 -9.98 -6.84 -13.11
N VAL A 345 -11.11 -6.36 -13.63
CA VAL A 345 -11.87 -7.03 -14.70
C VAL A 345 -11.01 -7.23 -15.95
N ASP A 346 -10.29 -6.19 -16.34
CA ASP A 346 -9.35 -6.23 -17.46
C ASP A 346 -8.24 -7.30 -17.28
N CYS A 347 -7.66 -7.38 -16.08
CA CYS A 347 -6.64 -8.38 -15.76
C CYS A 347 -7.18 -9.81 -15.87
N ILE A 348 -8.43 -10.04 -15.47
CA ILE A 348 -9.10 -11.36 -15.62
C ILE A 348 -9.28 -11.68 -17.10
N LEU A 349 -9.86 -10.76 -17.88
CA LEU A 349 -10.16 -10.98 -19.30
C LEU A 349 -8.89 -11.17 -20.15
N LYS A 350 -7.82 -10.47 -19.81
CA LYS A 350 -6.51 -10.56 -20.49
C LYS A 350 -5.63 -11.69 -19.95
N GLY A 351 -5.99 -12.31 -18.83
CA GLY A 351 -5.20 -13.37 -18.18
C GLY A 351 -3.86 -12.90 -17.62
N VAL A 352 -3.74 -11.60 -17.27
CA VAL A 352 -2.52 -10.99 -16.72
C VAL A 352 -2.64 -10.75 -15.22
N ASN A 353 -1.51 -10.66 -14.51
CA ASN A 353 -1.52 -10.32 -13.09
C ASN A 353 -1.67 -8.81 -12.89
N PRO A 354 -2.48 -8.36 -11.92
CA PRO A 354 -2.58 -6.96 -11.57
C PRO A 354 -1.31 -6.42 -10.91
N THR A 355 -1.07 -5.11 -11.01
CA THR A 355 0.09 -4.44 -10.38
C THR A 355 0.04 -4.52 -8.85
N ASN A 356 -1.16 -4.40 -8.27
CA ASN A 356 -1.45 -4.57 -6.84
C ASN A 356 -1.91 -6.02 -6.53
N ASP A 357 -1.15 -6.98 -7.03
CA ASP A 357 -1.37 -8.42 -6.85
C ASP A 357 -1.06 -8.89 -5.41
N GLY A 358 -1.09 -10.20 -5.21
CA GLY A 358 -0.71 -10.82 -3.94
C GLY A 358 0.71 -10.51 -3.49
N ASN A 359 1.67 -10.26 -4.43
CA ASN A 359 3.04 -9.88 -4.07
C ASN A 359 3.10 -8.46 -3.50
N ALA A 360 2.38 -7.51 -4.10
CA ALA A 360 2.25 -6.17 -3.56
C ALA A 360 1.60 -6.20 -2.16
N GLY A 361 0.53 -6.99 -2.00
CA GLY A 361 -0.11 -7.23 -0.71
C GLY A 361 0.85 -7.83 0.33
N LEU A 362 1.65 -8.83 -0.06
CA LEU A 362 2.65 -9.47 0.82
C LEU A 362 3.72 -8.47 1.29
N ARG A 363 4.23 -7.59 0.40
CA ARG A 363 5.20 -6.55 0.80
C ARG A 363 4.63 -5.62 1.85
N VAL A 364 3.38 -5.18 1.67
CA VAL A 364 2.68 -4.33 2.66
C VAL A 364 2.50 -5.07 3.99
N VAL A 365 2.04 -6.33 3.96
CA VAL A 365 1.84 -7.13 5.20
C VAL A 365 3.16 -7.34 5.94
N ARG A 366 4.27 -7.61 5.26
CA ARG A 366 5.61 -7.73 5.88
C ARG A 366 6.03 -6.45 6.61
N LEU A 367 5.78 -5.29 5.99
CA LEU A 367 6.06 -4.00 6.61
C LEU A 367 5.19 -3.75 7.85
N LEU A 368 3.91 -4.12 7.80
CA LEU A 368 3.00 -4.03 8.94
C LEU A 368 3.46 -4.94 10.11
N GLU A 369 3.83 -6.19 9.82
CA GLU A 369 4.37 -7.12 10.83
C GLU A 369 5.68 -6.60 11.44
N ALA A 370 6.57 -6.02 10.62
CA ALA A 370 7.83 -5.44 11.10
C ALA A 370 7.59 -4.20 11.97
N ALA A 371 6.66 -3.33 11.58
CA ALA A 371 6.28 -2.17 12.37
C ALA A 371 5.67 -2.58 13.71
N GLU A 372 4.77 -3.57 13.75
CA GLU A 372 4.20 -4.11 14.98
C GLU A 372 5.27 -4.73 15.91
N ARG A 373 6.24 -5.47 15.36
CA ARG A 373 7.36 -6.00 16.14
C ARG A 373 8.19 -4.89 16.74
N SER A 374 8.52 -3.86 15.93
CA SER A 374 9.30 -2.71 16.40
C SER A 374 8.57 -1.94 17.51
N LEU A 375 7.25 -1.72 17.36
CA LEU A 375 6.42 -1.08 18.40
C LEU A 375 6.47 -1.84 19.73
N LYS A 376 6.28 -3.16 19.68
CA LYS A 376 6.35 -4.02 20.87
C LYS A 376 7.73 -3.97 21.55
N ASP A 377 8.79 -3.84 20.75
CA ASP A 377 10.17 -3.74 21.21
C ASP A 377 10.64 -2.27 21.41
N ARG A 378 9.70 -1.35 21.60
CA ARG A 378 9.94 0.08 21.89
C ARG A 378 10.84 0.80 20.87
N GLY A 379 10.64 0.53 19.61
CA GLY A 379 11.38 1.17 18.52
C GLY A 379 12.68 0.45 18.13
N ARG A 380 12.86 -0.80 18.53
CA ARG A 380 14.00 -1.59 18.06
C ARG A 380 13.91 -1.80 16.55
N ILE A 381 15.04 -1.65 15.87
CA ILE A 381 15.13 -1.88 14.43
C ILE A 381 14.82 -3.35 14.10
N VAL A 382 13.99 -3.55 13.09
CA VAL A 382 13.62 -4.86 12.54
C VAL A 382 14.14 -4.95 11.12
N LEU A 383 15.03 -5.90 10.85
CA LEU A 383 15.51 -6.20 9.49
C LEU A 383 14.44 -7.00 8.71
N LEU A 384 14.35 -6.76 7.40
CA LEU A 384 13.38 -7.37 6.49
C LEU A 384 13.96 -8.50 5.66
#